data_fd2f9911bbe2a43505975b8ac4fb3642
#
_entry.id   fd2f9911bbe2a43505975b8ac4fb3642
#
_cell.length_a   1.000
_cell.length_b   1.000
_cell.length_c   1.000
_cell.angle_alpha   90.00
_cell.angle_beta   90.00
_cell.angle_gamma   90.00
#
_symmetry.space_group_name_H-M   'P 1'
#
loop_
_entity.id
_entity.type
_entity.pdbx_description
1 polymer ?
#
loop_
_entity_poly.entity_id
_entity_poly.type
_entity_poly.pdbx_seq_one_letter_code
_entity_poly.pdbx_strand_id
1 'polypeptide(L)'
;EITEPPLVELINSPSLQRLKGVHNGGPCQYIHQGLEQMTRFNHCVGVMLLLRHFGAGLKEQLAGLMHDVSHTAFSHLADYVFGGDVYKLDYQDNILGEFILKSEIPEILARHGLAVEEVQDPHGFSLLEQKIPDLCADRLEYSLAHPMMARHLAPLSAQNILAHVVVEDNKFVMNSATVAWKYARAFLSWYTLELAGPRCVAAHQILADAIKRALTIGALVKEDMFGADEQVLRKLRAANDPHITQLISTLTPEFDCVIDGLHPDLKSGVKFRYIDPLVRTKNGLIRVSQLYPDFGRELLEQKDKFHLQQF
;
A
#
# COMPACT_ATOMS: atom_id res chain seq x y z
N GLU A 1 16.95 17.76 3.14
CA GLU A 1 17.78 17.47 1.96
C GLU A 1 18.33 16.05 2.07
N ILE A 2 18.34 15.29 0.95
CA ILE A 2 18.90 13.93 0.88
C ILE A 2 20.27 14.08 0.22
N THR A 3 21.33 13.77 0.94
CA THR A 3 22.73 13.99 0.50
C THR A 3 23.57 12.71 0.51
N GLU A 4 23.08 11.64 1.13
CA GLU A 4 23.79 10.37 1.18
C GLU A 4 23.86 9.74 -0.23
N PRO A 5 25.08 9.51 -0.76
CA PRO A 5 25.24 9.07 -2.15
C PRO A 5 24.44 7.82 -2.53
N PRO A 6 24.35 6.73 -1.70
CA PRO A 6 23.58 5.55 -2.07
C PRO A 6 22.08 5.84 -2.17
N LEU A 7 21.51 6.70 -1.31
CA LEU A 7 20.10 7.08 -1.39
C LEU A 7 19.83 7.92 -2.65
N VAL A 8 20.70 8.91 -2.94
CA VAL A 8 20.56 9.75 -4.13
C VAL A 8 20.66 8.92 -5.41
N GLU A 9 21.58 7.98 -5.48
CA GLU A 9 21.76 7.13 -6.66
C GLU A 9 20.58 6.18 -6.85
N LEU A 10 20.09 5.52 -5.78
CA LEU A 10 18.91 4.67 -5.84
C LEU A 10 17.65 5.45 -6.23
N ILE A 11 17.39 6.63 -5.65
CA ILE A 11 16.25 7.47 -6.02
C ILE A 11 16.24 7.74 -7.53
N ASN A 12 17.42 7.94 -8.14
CA ASN A 12 17.56 8.22 -9.58
C ASN A 12 17.68 6.96 -10.45
N SER A 13 17.68 5.78 -9.87
CA SER A 13 17.79 4.52 -10.60
C SER A 13 16.55 4.23 -11.46
N PRO A 14 16.68 3.54 -12.60
CA PRO A 14 15.55 3.16 -13.45
C PRO A 14 14.44 2.43 -12.68
N SER A 15 14.80 1.50 -11.79
CA SER A 15 13.84 0.73 -11.00
C SER A 15 12.97 1.60 -10.10
N LEU A 16 13.56 2.60 -9.42
CA LEU A 16 12.79 3.55 -8.59
C LEU A 16 12.03 4.56 -9.46
N GLN A 17 12.66 5.12 -10.51
CA GLN A 17 12.02 6.11 -11.37
C GLN A 17 10.79 5.55 -12.09
N ARG A 18 10.77 4.27 -12.44
CA ARG A 18 9.60 3.56 -12.98
C ARG A 18 8.36 3.72 -12.11
N LEU A 19 8.54 3.68 -10.79
CA LEU A 19 7.45 3.76 -9.80
C LEU A 19 6.68 5.09 -9.83
N LYS A 20 7.20 6.13 -10.49
CA LYS A 20 6.46 7.37 -10.75
C LYS A 20 5.23 7.14 -11.64
N GLY A 21 5.24 6.09 -12.44
CA GLY A 21 4.12 5.68 -13.27
C GLY A 21 3.29 4.55 -12.70
N VAL A 22 3.53 4.13 -11.44
CA VAL A 22 2.74 3.09 -10.76
C VAL A 22 1.96 3.73 -9.62
N HIS A 23 0.64 3.75 -9.73
CA HIS A 23 -0.22 4.37 -8.74
C HIS A 23 -0.39 3.49 -7.50
N ASN A 24 -0.25 4.07 -6.29
CA ASN A 24 -0.28 3.33 -5.01
C ASN A 24 -1.63 2.64 -4.75
N GLY A 25 -2.73 3.31 -5.05
CA GLY A 25 -4.10 2.76 -4.92
C GLY A 25 -4.55 1.93 -6.13
N GLY A 26 -3.69 1.67 -7.12
CA GLY A 26 -4.04 0.88 -8.30
C GLY A 26 -5.28 1.41 -9.02
N PRO A 27 -6.26 0.53 -9.38
CA PRO A 27 -7.47 0.92 -10.09
C PRO A 27 -8.35 1.96 -9.41
N CYS A 28 -8.24 2.12 -8.07
CA CYS A 28 -9.02 3.11 -7.32
C CYS A 28 -8.77 4.55 -7.80
N GLN A 29 -7.63 4.83 -8.46
CA GLN A 29 -7.34 6.13 -9.06
C GLN A 29 -8.36 6.57 -10.11
N TYR A 30 -9.02 5.63 -10.79
CA TYR A 30 -9.98 5.93 -11.86
C TYR A 30 -11.38 6.24 -11.35
N ILE A 31 -11.71 5.79 -10.14
CA ILE A 31 -13.03 5.95 -9.53
C ILE A 31 -13.04 6.98 -8.40
N HIS A 32 -11.88 7.54 -8.05
CA HIS A 32 -11.72 8.60 -7.06
C HIS A 32 -10.88 9.73 -7.63
N GLN A 33 -11.30 10.97 -7.41
CA GLN A 33 -10.56 12.16 -7.83
C GLN A 33 -9.56 12.60 -6.75
N GLY A 34 -8.49 13.26 -7.17
CA GLY A 34 -7.51 13.86 -6.27
C GLY A 34 -6.45 12.89 -5.75
N LEU A 35 -6.25 11.76 -6.44
CA LEU A 35 -5.26 10.75 -6.07
C LEU A 35 -4.00 10.75 -6.98
N GLU A 36 -3.88 11.69 -7.92
CA GLU A 36 -2.90 11.67 -9.01
C GLU A 36 -1.44 11.66 -8.51
N GLN A 37 -1.19 12.21 -7.31
CA GLN A 37 0.15 12.24 -6.72
C GLN A 37 0.50 11.00 -5.89
N MET A 38 -0.40 10.04 -5.77
CA MET A 38 -0.19 8.84 -4.97
C MET A 38 0.52 7.75 -5.77
N THR A 39 1.78 7.99 -6.09
CA THR A 39 2.62 7.01 -6.79
C THR A 39 3.44 6.17 -5.81
N ARG A 40 3.81 4.96 -6.21
CA ARG A 40 4.74 4.11 -5.43
C ARG A 40 6.09 4.80 -5.21
N PHE A 41 6.54 5.63 -6.14
CA PHE A 41 7.75 6.43 -5.96
C PHE A 41 7.63 7.39 -4.77
N ASN A 42 6.55 8.18 -4.73
CA ASN A 42 6.32 9.13 -3.64
C ASN A 42 6.20 8.40 -2.29
N HIS A 43 5.52 7.26 -2.28
CA HIS A 43 5.41 6.39 -1.12
C HIS A 43 6.78 5.88 -0.63
N CYS A 44 7.59 5.27 -1.48
CA CYS A 44 8.92 4.79 -1.12
C CYS A 44 9.81 5.91 -0.54
N VAL A 45 9.80 7.08 -1.19
CA VAL A 45 10.53 8.26 -0.68
C VAL A 45 9.94 8.73 0.65
N GLY A 46 8.63 8.75 0.80
CA GLY A 46 7.93 9.10 2.04
C GLY A 46 8.29 8.18 3.20
N VAL A 47 8.29 6.86 2.97
CA VAL A 47 8.71 5.84 3.95
C VAL A 47 10.15 6.06 4.40
N MET A 48 11.08 6.24 3.45
CA MET A 48 12.48 6.54 3.74
C MET A 48 12.64 7.83 4.58
N LEU A 49 11.87 8.89 4.26
CA LEU A 49 11.89 10.14 5.01
C LEU A 49 11.31 10.01 6.41
N LEU A 50 10.26 9.19 6.60
CA LEU A 50 9.73 8.87 7.94
C LEU A 50 10.76 8.10 8.76
N LEU A 51 11.40 7.08 8.21
CA LEU A 51 12.48 6.35 8.87
C LEU A 51 13.60 7.28 9.31
N ARG A 52 14.03 8.19 8.43
CA ARG A 52 15.03 9.24 8.76
C ARG A 52 14.55 10.15 9.90
N HIS A 53 13.30 10.61 9.83
CA HIS A 53 12.72 11.49 10.85
C HIS A 53 12.75 10.85 12.24
N PHE A 54 12.55 9.55 12.32
CA PHE A 54 12.57 8.78 13.58
C PHE A 54 13.94 8.18 13.91
N GLY A 55 15.01 8.59 13.23
CA GLY A 55 16.39 8.24 13.56
C GLY A 55 16.85 6.86 13.12
N ALA A 56 16.14 6.21 12.18
CA ALA A 56 16.56 4.95 11.61
C ALA A 56 17.92 5.08 10.88
N GLY A 57 18.75 4.04 10.96
CA GLY A 57 20.05 3.99 10.30
C GLY A 57 19.94 3.94 8.77
N LEU A 58 21.07 4.20 8.09
CA LEU A 58 21.12 4.26 6.62
C LEU A 58 20.59 2.96 5.96
N LYS A 59 20.93 1.80 6.49
CA LYS A 59 20.47 0.50 5.95
C LYS A 59 18.94 0.37 5.98
N GLU A 60 18.30 0.78 7.07
CA GLU A 60 16.84 0.77 7.18
C GLU A 60 16.18 1.82 6.28
N GLN A 61 16.82 2.99 6.09
CA GLN A 61 16.36 3.99 5.12
C GLN A 61 16.44 3.46 3.68
N LEU A 62 17.52 2.75 3.32
CA LEU A 62 17.68 2.10 2.01
C LEU A 62 16.63 1.01 1.81
N ALA A 63 16.43 0.15 2.80
CA ALA A 63 15.37 -0.86 2.76
C ALA A 63 14.00 -0.22 2.56
N GLY A 64 13.68 0.86 3.30
CA GLY A 64 12.43 1.60 3.15
C GLY A 64 12.26 2.25 1.78
N LEU A 65 13.35 2.70 1.14
CA LEU A 65 13.31 3.22 -0.21
C LEU A 65 13.01 2.12 -1.26
N MET A 66 13.44 0.88 -1.01
CA MET A 66 13.37 -0.21 -1.97
C MET A 66 12.22 -1.20 -1.73
N HIS A 67 11.54 -1.15 -0.57
CA HIS A 67 10.59 -2.20 -0.14
C HIS A 67 9.48 -2.51 -1.14
N ASP A 68 9.09 -1.52 -1.94
CA ASP A 68 8.00 -1.60 -2.92
C ASP A 68 8.50 -1.62 -4.38
N VAL A 69 9.83 -1.76 -4.61
CA VAL A 69 10.41 -1.63 -5.95
C VAL A 69 9.92 -2.70 -6.94
N SER A 70 9.45 -3.83 -6.45
CA SER A 70 8.93 -4.95 -7.25
C SER A 70 7.47 -4.80 -7.70
N HIS A 71 6.74 -3.77 -7.20
CA HIS A 71 5.35 -3.57 -7.61
C HIS A 71 5.19 -3.47 -9.12
N THR A 72 4.20 -4.19 -9.64
CA THR A 72 3.79 -4.13 -11.04
C THR A 72 2.85 -2.94 -11.27
N ALA A 73 2.51 -2.69 -12.53
CA ALA A 73 1.47 -1.73 -12.88
C ALA A 73 0.20 -2.01 -12.08
N PHE A 74 -0.45 -0.93 -11.62
CA PHE A 74 -1.63 -0.95 -10.75
C PHE A 74 -1.42 -1.61 -9.39
N SER A 75 -0.16 -1.66 -8.90
CA SER A 75 0.14 -2.10 -7.52
C SER A 75 -0.33 -3.52 -7.22
N HIS A 76 -1.18 -3.72 -6.22
CA HIS A 76 -1.70 -5.01 -5.80
C HIS A 76 -2.60 -5.72 -6.83
N LEU A 77 -2.81 -5.14 -8.01
CA LEU A 77 -3.61 -5.79 -9.05
C LEU A 77 -3.01 -7.13 -9.51
N ALA A 78 -1.68 -7.29 -9.40
CA ALA A 78 -1.01 -8.55 -9.73
C ALA A 78 -1.55 -9.77 -8.96
N ASP A 79 -1.97 -9.59 -7.69
CA ASP A 79 -2.58 -10.64 -6.88
C ASP A 79 -3.89 -11.16 -7.50
N TYR A 80 -4.67 -10.27 -8.09
CA TYR A 80 -5.92 -10.59 -8.79
C TYR A 80 -5.68 -11.22 -10.17
N VAL A 81 -4.59 -10.85 -10.85
CA VAL A 81 -4.29 -11.28 -12.23
C VAL A 81 -3.59 -12.64 -12.26
N PHE A 82 -2.58 -12.84 -11.42
CA PHE A 82 -1.68 -14.00 -11.49
C PHE A 82 -2.03 -15.11 -10.49
N GLY A 83 -3.19 -15.04 -9.85
CA GLY A 83 -3.67 -16.08 -8.97
C GLY A 83 -3.05 -16.05 -7.57
N GLY A 84 -2.62 -14.88 -7.10
CA GLY A 84 -2.24 -14.65 -5.72
C GLY A 84 -3.44 -14.79 -4.75
N ASP A 85 -3.14 -14.82 -3.46
CA ASP A 85 -4.14 -14.79 -2.42
C ASP A 85 -4.58 -13.34 -2.17
N VAL A 86 -5.73 -12.94 -2.72
CA VAL A 86 -6.27 -11.57 -2.56
C VAL A 86 -6.52 -11.18 -1.10
N TYR A 87 -6.56 -12.15 -0.19
CA TYR A 87 -6.63 -11.89 1.26
C TYR A 87 -5.25 -11.66 1.88
N LYS A 88 -4.16 -12.00 1.17
CA LYS A 88 -2.78 -11.73 1.59
C LYS A 88 -2.19 -10.49 0.92
N LEU A 89 -2.44 -10.32 -0.40
CA LEU A 89 -1.86 -9.28 -1.23
C LEU A 89 -0.33 -9.26 -1.09
N ASP A 90 0.31 -10.40 -1.37
CA ASP A 90 1.74 -10.63 -1.13
C ASP A 90 2.54 -10.93 -2.41
N TYR A 91 1.93 -10.80 -3.59
CA TYR A 91 2.61 -11.09 -4.86
C TYR A 91 3.93 -10.32 -5.00
N GLN A 92 3.92 -9.01 -4.71
CA GLN A 92 5.10 -8.16 -4.79
C GLN A 92 6.17 -8.55 -3.77
N ASP A 93 5.77 -8.95 -2.54
CA ASP A 93 6.71 -9.39 -1.50
C ASP A 93 7.42 -10.66 -1.93
N ASN A 94 6.69 -11.60 -2.55
CA ASN A 94 7.21 -12.88 -3.01
C ASN A 94 8.25 -12.75 -4.15
N ILE A 95 8.18 -11.68 -4.95
CA ILE A 95 9.11 -11.44 -6.06
C ILE A 95 10.17 -10.38 -5.77
N LEU A 96 10.12 -9.70 -4.61
CA LEU A 96 10.98 -8.56 -4.29
C LEU A 96 12.47 -8.90 -4.41
N GLY A 97 12.91 -9.97 -3.75
CA GLY A 97 14.31 -10.37 -3.78
C GLY A 97 14.80 -10.68 -5.19
N GLU A 98 14.02 -11.43 -5.98
CA GLU A 98 14.36 -11.74 -7.36
C GLU A 98 14.40 -10.50 -8.24
N PHE A 99 13.45 -9.58 -8.06
CA PHE A 99 13.41 -8.31 -8.78
C PHE A 99 14.66 -7.46 -8.49
N ILE A 100 15.01 -7.31 -7.22
CA ILE A 100 16.21 -6.55 -6.81
C ILE A 100 17.45 -7.16 -7.46
N LEU A 101 17.65 -8.47 -7.36
CA LEU A 101 18.84 -9.16 -7.88
C LEU A 101 18.97 -9.06 -9.41
N LYS A 102 17.87 -8.91 -10.14
CA LYS A 102 17.86 -8.75 -11.61
C LYS A 102 17.97 -7.29 -12.07
N SER A 103 17.92 -6.34 -11.16
CA SER A 103 17.98 -4.90 -11.44
C SER A 103 19.39 -4.34 -11.31
N GLU A 104 19.54 -3.04 -11.50
CA GLU A 104 20.77 -2.28 -11.26
C GLU A 104 21.08 -2.04 -9.76
N ILE A 105 20.15 -2.36 -8.87
CA ILE A 105 20.26 -2.05 -7.43
C ILE A 105 21.50 -2.70 -6.78
N PRO A 106 21.82 -3.99 -7.01
CA PRO A 106 23.04 -4.60 -6.42
C PRO A 106 24.31 -3.87 -6.80
N GLU A 107 24.43 -3.44 -8.06
CA GLU A 107 25.61 -2.69 -8.53
C GLU A 107 25.71 -1.32 -7.89
N ILE A 108 24.57 -0.63 -7.71
CA ILE A 108 24.51 0.65 -7.01
C ILE A 108 24.98 0.47 -5.56
N LEU A 109 24.42 -0.47 -4.84
CA LEU A 109 24.79 -0.74 -3.44
C LEU A 109 26.27 -1.09 -3.29
N ALA A 110 26.79 -1.95 -4.18
CA ALA A 110 28.19 -2.37 -4.16
C ALA A 110 29.17 -1.20 -4.36
N ARG A 111 28.83 -0.21 -5.20
CA ARG A 111 29.66 1.02 -5.36
C ARG A 111 29.81 1.80 -4.05
N HIS A 112 28.86 1.65 -3.13
CA HIS A 112 28.87 2.30 -1.81
C HIS A 112 29.29 1.35 -0.67
N GLY A 113 29.87 0.18 -1.00
CA GLY A 113 30.34 -0.79 0.00
C GLY A 113 29.25 -1.48 0.79
N LEU A 114 28.03 -1.58 0.22
CA LEU A 114 26.88 -2.24 0.82
C LEU A 114 26.58 -3.55 0.06
N ALA A 115 26.31 -4.63 0.81
CA ALA A 115 25.80 -5.86 0.24
C ALA A 115 24.27 -5.79 0.15
N VAL A 116 23.69 -6.35 -0.92
CA VAL A 116 22.24 -6.33 -1.13
C VAL A 116 21.50 -7.09 -0.02
N GLU A 117 22.10 -8.16 0.50
CA GLU A 117 21.55 -8.99 1.58
C GLU A 117 21.37 -8.21 2.90
N GLU A 118 22.07 -7.10 3.06
CA GLU A 118 21.97 -6.27 4.26
C GLU A 118 20.73 -5.37 4.28
N VAL A 119 20.05 -5.17 3.13
CA VAL A 119 18.99 -4.16 2.95
C VAL A 119 17.78 -4.65 2.14
N GLN A 120 17.82 -5.84 1.52
CA GLN A 120 16.75 -6.30 0.63
C GLN A 120 15.51 -6.83 1.35
N ASP A 121 15.63 -7.27 2.60
CA ASP A 121 14.49 -7.80 3.37
C ASP A 121 13.89 -6.71 4.27
N PRO A 122 12.71 -6.15 3.93
CA PRO A 122 12.07 -5.13 4.76
C PRO A 122 11.67 -5.63 6.14
N HIS A 123 11.40 -6.94 6.31
CA HIS A 123 11.04 -7.54 7.61
C HIS A 123 12.23 -7.63 8.59
N GLY A 124 13.45 -7.48 8.12
CA GLY A 124 14.65 -7.35 8.95
C GLY A 124 14.73 -6.02 9.72
N PHE A 125 13.85 -5.06 9.44
CA PHE A 125 13.88 -3.70 9.98
C PHE A 125 12.58 -3.36 10.73
N SER A 126 12.71 -3.22 12.04
CA SER A 126 11.55 -3.15 12.94
C SER A 126 10.74 -1.84 12.84
N LEU A 127 11.32 -0.73 12.39
CA LEU A 127 10.57 0.50 12.14
C LEU A 127 9.95 0.51 10.74
N LEU A 128 10.55 -0.20 9.77
CA LEU A 128 10.07 -0.24 8.39
C LEU A 128 8.78 -1.04 8.28
N GLU A 129 8.80 -2.31 8.73
CA GLU A 129 7.66 -3.22 8.57
C GLU A 129 7.34 -3.96 9.88
N GLN A 130 6.06 -4.06 10.19
CA GLN A 130 5.53 -4.75 11.36
C GLN A 130 4.24 -5.49 11.02
N LYS A 131 3.99 -6.60 11.72
CA LYS A 131 2.71 -7.30 11.62
C LYS A 131 1.55 -6.42 12.11
N ILE A 132 0.40 -6.54 11.48
CA ILE A 132 -0.85 -5.97 11.98
C ILE A 132 -1.08 -6.50 13.42
N PRO A 133 -1.43 -5.63 14.39
CA PRO A 133 -1.90 -4.25 14.24
C PRO A 133 -0.85 -3.15 14.57
N ASP A 134 0.43 -3.49 14.63
CA ASP A 134 1.48 -2.54 15.02
C ASP A 134 1.68 -1.44 13.97
N LEU A 135 2.13 -0.26 14.42
CA LEU A 135 2.57 0.80 13.53
C LEU A 135 3.95 0.47 12.95
N CYS A 136 4.16 0.82 11.70
CA CYS A 136 5.43 0.79 10.99
C CYS A 136 5.51 1.98 10.04
N ALA A 137 6.69 2.27 9.50
CA ALA A 137 6.88 3.44 8.62
C ALA A 137 6.05 3.33 7.35
N ASP A 138 5.99 2.14 6.73
CA ASP A 138 5.10 1.86 5.59
C ASP A 138 3.65 2.24 5.91
N ARG A 139 3.12 1.71 7.02
CA ARG A 139 1.73 1.92 7.42
C ARG A 139 1.41 3.36 7.80
N LEU A 140 2.33 4.05 8.47
CA LEU A 140 2.21 5.47 8.79
C LEU A 140 2.18 6.30 7.51
N GLU A 141 3.09 6.03 6.57
CA GLU A 141 3.20 6.81 5.33
C GLU A 141 1.94 6.67 4.50
N TYR A 142 1.56 5.45 4.07
CA TYR A 142 0.45 5.30 3.15
C TYR A 142 -0.89 5.76 3.74
N SER A 143 -1.06 5.71 5.05
CA SER A 143 -2.30 6.20 5.67
C SER A 143 -2.31 7.73 5.84
N LEU A 144 -1.20 8.33 6.30
CA LEU A 144 -1.16 9.75 6.60
C LEU A 144 -0.98 10.63 5.36
N ALA A 145 -0.35 10.10 4.31
CA ALA A 145 -0.21 10.78 3.02
C ALA A 145 -1.49 10.70 2.16
N HIS A 146 -2.44 9.79 2.47
CA HIS A 146 -3.61 9.57 1.64
C HIS A 146 -4.64 10.71 1.77
N PRO A 147 -5.03 11.40 0.67
CA PRO A 147 -5.96 12.54 0.73
C PRO A 147 -7.33 12.19 1.30
N MET A 148 -7.82 10.98 1.06
CA MET A 148 -9.10 10.51 1.59
C MET A 148 -9.03 10.28 3.10
N MET A 149 -7.90 9.76 3.61
CA MET A 149 -7.67 9.59 5.04
C MET A 149 -7.79 10.93 5.79
N ALA A 150 -7.35 12.03 5.19
CA ALA A 150 -7.44 13.36 5.80
C ALA A 150 -8.89 13.75 6.16
N ARG A 151 -9.89 13.29 5.38
CA ARG A 151 -11.33 13.53 5.67
C ARG A 151 -11.78 12.77 6.92
N HIS A 152 -11.28 11.57 7.12
CA HIS A 152 -11.61 10.75 8.31
C HIS A 152 -10.84 11.21 9.55
N LEU A 153 -9.69 11.85 9.38
CA LEU A 153 -8.88 12.37 10.47
C LEU A 153 -9.43 13.67 11.08
N ALA A 154 -10.13 14.48 10.31
CA ALA A 154 -10.54 15.81 10.75
C ALA A 154 -11.23 15.82 12.13
N PRO A 155 -10.90 16.73 13.03
CA PRO A 155 -10.03 17.91 12.83
C PRO A 155 -8.51 17.68 13.03
N LEU A 156 -8.05 16.46 13.24
CA LEU A 156 -6.62 16.15 13.33
C LEU A 156 -5.96 16.24 11.95
N SER A 157 -4.65 16.51 11.94
CA SER A 157 -3.80 16.44 10.75
C SER A 157 -2.76 15.34 10.87
N ALA A 158 -2.16 14.96 9.74
CA ALA A 158 -1.03 14.03 9.71
C ALA A 158 0.13 14.52 10.60
N GLN A 159 0.46 15.83 10.55
CA GLN A 159 1.50 16.43 11.40
C GLN A 159 1.17 16.31 12.89
N ASN A 160 -0.11 16.49 13.26
CA ASN A 160 -0.52 16.33 14.65
C ASN A 160 -0.36 14.87 15.12
N ILE A 161 -0.68 13.89 14.28
CA ILE A 161 -0.47 12.48 14.59
C ILE A 161 1.02 12.19 14.73
N LEU A 162 1.86 12.58 13.77
CA LEU A 162 3.30 12.34 13.80
C LEU A 162 3.97 12.98 15.02
N ALA A 163 3.51 14.14 15.49
CA ALA A 163 4.00 14.77 16.73
C ALA A 163 3.74 13.92 17.99
N HIS A 164 2.83 12.95 17.92
CA HIS A 164 2.52 12.03 19.01
C HIS A 164 3.07 10.61 18.80
N VAL A 165 3.77 10.35 17.70
CA VAL A 165 4.49 9.10 17.47
C VAL A 165 5.91 9.22 18.06
N VAL A 166 6.34 8.22 18.77
CA VAL A 166 7.70 8.11 19.34
C VAL A 166 8.24 6.71 19.08
N VAL A 167 9.57 6.57 19.12
CA VAL A 167 10.23 5.25 19.06
C VAL A 167 10.57 4.80 20.47
N GLU A 168 10.15 3.59 20.85
CA GLU A 168 10.46 2.94 22.11
C GLU A 168 10.72 1.45 21.85
N ASP A 169 11.86 0.93 22.29
CA ASP A 169 12.28 -0.44 22.05
C ASP A 169 12.17 -0.89 20.58
N ASN A 170 12.64 -0.03 19.68
CA ASN A 170 12.57 -0.22 18.22
C ASN A 170 11.14 -0.43 17.68
N LYS A 171 10.15 0.20 18.31
CA LYS A 171 8.74 0.19 17.85
C LYS A 171 8.18 1.60 17.84
N PHE A 172 7.25 1.83 16.93
CA PHE A 172 6.43 3.03 16.99
C PHE A 172 5.37 2.91 18.08
N VAL A 173 5.35 3.89 18.97
CA VAL A 173 4.44 4.00 20.12
C VAL A 173 3.81 5.39 20.11
N MET A 174 2.56 5.49 20.51
CA MET A 174 1.88 6.78 20.66
C MET A 174 2.04 7.29 22.10
N ASN A 175 2.33 8.60 22.28
CA ASN A 175 2.42 9.23 23.58
C ASN A 175 1.12 9.92 24.04
N SER A 176 0.05 9.82 23.24
CA SER A 176 -1.29 10.36 23.54
C SER A 176 -2.36 9.33 23.23
N ALA A 177 -3.06 8.83 24.26
CA ALA A 177 -4.13 7.84 24.10
C ALA A 177 -5.29 8.39 23.23
N THR A 178 -5.65 9.67 23.40
CA THR A 178 -6.73 10.28 22.64
C THR A 178 -6.38 10.43 21.16
N VAL A 179 -5.16 10.85 20.83
CA VAL A 179 -4.70 10.96 19.44
C VAL A 179 -4.59 9.57 18.81
N ALA A 180 -4.03 8.59 19.52
CA ALA A 180 -3.93 7.21 19.07
C ALA A 180 -5.29 6.60 18.74
N TRP A 181 -6.29 6.79 19.61
CA TRP A 181 -7.64 6.32 19.40
C TRP A 181 -8.31 6.98 18.19
N LYS A 182 -8.20 8.30 18.06
CA LYS A 182 -8.77 9.02 16.89
C LYS A 182 -8.13 8.56 15.59
N TYR A 183 -6.80 8.36 15.59
CA TYR A 183 -6.09 7.86 14.42
C TYR A 183 -6.51 6.43 14.07
N ALA A 184 -6.59 5.54 15.06
CA ALA A 184 -6.98 4.15 14.82
C ALA A 184 -8.42 4.03 14.27
N ARG A 185 -9.37 4.81 14.80
CA ARG A 185 -10.74 4.86 14.27
C ARG A 185 -10.81 5.46 12.87
N ALA A 186 -10.08 6.54 12.62
CA ALA A 186 -10.02 7.15 11.29
C ALA A 186 -9.43 6.16 10.27
N PHE A 187 -8.37 5.44 10.64
CA PHE A 187 -7.78 4.39 9.78
C PHE A 187 -8.80 3.29 9.48
N LEU A 188 -9.50 2.77 10.50
CA LEU A 188 -10.50 1.73 10.33
C LEU A 188 -11.62 2.18 9.38
N SER A 189 -12.17 3.38 9.63
CA SER A 189 -13.25 3.94 8.81
C SER A 189 -12.81 4.18 7.37
N TRP A 190 -11.66 4.84 7.18
CA TRP A 190 -11.10 5.07 5.85
C TRP A 190 -10.84 3.76 5.09
N TYR A 191 -10.20 2.79 5.76
CA TYR A 191 -9.87 1.53 5.11
C TYR A 191 -11.12 0.77 4.68
N THR A 192 -12.09 0.62 5.57
CA THR A 192 -13.30 -0.18 5.32
C THR A 192 -14.27 0.48 4.32
N LEU A 193 -14.37 1.80 4.33
CA LEU A 193 -15.30 2.52 3.46
C LEU A 193 -14.71 2.85 2.08
N GLU A 194 -13.39 3.05 2.02
CA GLU A 194 -12.73 3.54 0.82
C GLU A 194 -11.86 2.45 0.16
N LEU A 195 -10.70 2.11 0.75
CA LEU A 195 -9.73 1.20 0.10
C LEU A 195 -10.22 -0.24 -0.05
N ALA A 196 -10.90 -0.74 0.97
CA ALA A 196 -11.52 -2.07 0.97
C ALA A 196 -13.04 -1.99 0.79
N GLY A 197 -13.54 -0.80 0.41
CA GLY A 197 -14.94 -0.61 0.08
C GLY A 197 -15.33 -1.27 -1.24
N PRO A 198 -16.63 -1.55 -1.45
CA PRO A 198 -17.12 -2.31 -2.62
C PRO A 198 -16.62 -1.75 -3.95
N ARG A 199 -16.64 -0.43 -4.12
CA ARG A 199 -16.22 0.23 -5.37
C ARG A 199 -14.75 -0.04 -5.70
N CYS A 200 -13.83 0.08 -4.72
CA CYS A 200 -12.41 -0.20 -4.95
C CYS A 200 -12.17 -1.68 -5.23
N VAL A 201 -12.82 -2.58 -4.50
CA VAL A 201 -12.69 -4.03 -4.72
C VAL A 201 -13.20 -4.42 -6.10
N ALA A 202 -14.38 -3.90 -6.51
CA ALA A 202 -14.93 -4.13 -7.83
C ALA A 202 -14.02 -3.56 -8.95
N ALA A 203 -13.45 -2.36 -8.76
CA ALA A 203 -12.52 -1.77 -9.71
C ALA A 203 -11.26 -2.64 -9.93
N HIS A 204 -10.73 -3.25 -8.84
CA HIS A 204 -9.60 -4.19 -8.96
C HIS A 204 -10.00 -5.42 -9.77
N GLN A 205 -11.17 -6.01 -9.50
CA GLN A 205 -11.62 -7.19 -10.23
C GLN A 205 -11.88 -6.88 -11.71
N ILE A 206 -12.56 -5.77 -12.02
CA ILE A 206 -12.86 -5.34 -13.39
C ILE A 206 -11.57 -5.16 -14.21
N LEU A 207 -10.59 -4.44 -13.67
CA LEU A 207 -9.32 -4.24 -14.39
C LEU A 207 -8.50 -5.53 -14.47
N ALA A 208 -8.53 -6.38 -13.44
CA ALA A 208 -7.88 -7.69 -13.49
C ALA A 208 -8.46 -8.57 -14.60
N ASP A 209 -9.77 -8.57 -14.78
CA ASP A 209 -10.43 -9.36 -15.81
C ASP A 209 -10.11 -8.83 -17.22
N ALA A 210 -10.00 -7.50 -17.39
CA ALA A 210 -9.53 -6.90 -18.63
C ALA A 210 -8.09 -7.33 -18.95
N ILE A 211 -7.19 -7.33 -17.97
CA ILE A 211 -5.79 -7.76 -18.14
C ILE A 211 -5.71 -9.27 -18.42
N LYS A 212 -6.44 -10.11 -17.69
CA LYS A 212 -6.50 -11.57 -17.96
C LYS A 212 -6.96 -11.85 -19.40
N ARG A 213 -7.99 -11.13 -19.86
CA ARG A 213 -8.45 -11.24 -21.26
C ARG A 213 -7.35 -10.84 -22.23
N ALA A 214 -6.67 -9.72 -21.99
CA ALA A 214 -5.57 -9.24 -22.85
C ALA A 214 -4.38 -10.22 -22.89
N LEU A 215 -4.02 -10.84 -21.77
CA LEU A 215 -3.01 -11.89 -21.70
C LEU A 215 -3.45 -13.13 -22.52
N THR A 216 -4.72 -13.52 -22.40
CA THR A 216 -5.28 -14.68 -23.12
C THR A 216 -5.23 -14.52 -24.64
N ILE A 217 -5.50 -13.31 -25.15
CA ILE A 217 -5.49 -13.03 -26.59
C ILE A 217 -4.13 -12.56 -27.12
N GLY A 218 -3.10 -12.52 -26.26
CA GLY A 218 -1.75 -12.10 -26.63
C GLY A 218 -1.57 -10.60 -26.86
N ALA A 219 -2.52 -9.76 -26.42
CA ALA A 219 -2.41 -8.30 -26.46
C ALA A 219 -1.49 -7.74 -25.37
N LEU A 220 -1.30 -8.51 -24.29
CA LEU A 220 -0.33 -8.28 -23.22
C LEU A 220 0.52 -9.53 -23.00
N VAL A 221 1.74 -9.35 -22.52
CA VAL A 221 2.58 -10.39 -21.92
C VAL A 221 2.85 -10.06 -20.45
N LYS A 222 3.28 -11.05 -19.65
CA LYS A 222 3.51 -10.86 -18.22
C LYS A 222 4.51 -9.74 -17.94
N GLU A 223 5.53 -9.62 -18.76
CA GLU A 223 6.62 -8.64 -18.65
C GLU A 223 6.10 -7.20 -18.77
N ASP A 224 5.01 -6.96 -19.50
CA ASP A 224 4.37 -5.65 -19.62
C ASP A 224 3.90 -5.10 -18.27
N MET A 225 3.53 -6.00 -17.35
CA MET A 225 3.07 -5.61 -16.01
C MET A 225 4.19 -4.97 -15.17
N PHE A 226 5.46 -5.17 -15.53
CA PHE A 226 6.58 -4.46 -14.89
C PHE A 226 6.84 -3.06 -15.48
N GLY A 227 5.96 -2.58 -16.34
CA GLY A 227 5.92 -1.20 -16.83
C GLY A 227 5.18 -0.25 -15.88
N ALA A 228 4.72 0.88 -16.43
CA ALA A 228 3.86 1.86 -15.77
C ALA A 228 2.38 1.59 -16.10
N ASP A 229 1.46 2.09 -15.27
CA ASP A 229 0.00 1.92 -15.43
C ASP A 229 -0.48 2.33 -16.82
N GLU A 230 -0.07 3.52 -17.30
CA GLU A 230 -0.50 4.04 -18.61
C GLU A 230 0.08 3.23 -19.79
N GLN A 231 1.22 2.57 -19.61
CA GLN A 231 1.76 1.69 -20.66
C GLN A 231 0.87 0.47 -20.87
N VAL A 232 0.41 -0.13 -19.78
CA VAL A 232 -0.53 -1.26 -19.80
C VAL A 232 -1.88 -0.82 -20.36
N LEU A 233 -2.43 0.31 -19.88
CA LEU A 233 -3.71 0.84 -20.41
C LEU A 233 -3.67 1.11 -21.91
N ARG A 234 -2.57 1.67 -22.43
CA ARG A 234 -2.44 1.88 -23.88
C ARG A 234 -2.52 0.56 -24.66
N LYS A 235 -1.90 -0.51 -24.13
CA LYS A 235 -1.98 -1.83 -24.76
C LYS A 235 -3.39 -2.42 -24.67
N LEU A 236 -4.09 -2.26 -23.54
CA LEU A 236 -5.48 -2.68 -23.38
C LEU A 236 -6.39 -1.98 -24.40
N ARG A 237 -6.25 -0.66 -24.56
CA ARG A 237 -7.02 0.12 -25.55
C ARG A 237 -6.68 -0.28 -26.98
N ALA A 238 -5.41 -0.56 -27.27
CA ALA A 238 -4.95 -0.98 -28.61
C ALA A 238 -5.34 -2.41 -28.98
N ALA A 239 -5.78 -3.23 -28.03
CA ALA A 239 -6.21 -4.62 -28.29
C ALA A 239 -7.45 -4.71 -29.19
N ASN A 240 -8.24 -3.63 -29.30
CA ASN A 240 -9.48 -3.58 -30.05
C ASN A 240 -10.45 -4.73 -29.75
N ASP A 241 -10.40 -5.28 -28.52
CA ASP A 241 -11.31 -6.31 -28.03
C ASP A 241 -12.52 -5.63 -27.37
N PRO A 242 -13.77 -5.91 -27.83
CA PRO A 242 -14.96 -5.26 -27.28
C PRO A 242 -15.16 -5.50 -25.78
N HIS A 243 -14.78 -6.68 -25.27
CA HIS A 243 -14.93 -7.01 -23.86
C HIS A 243 -13.93 -6.21 -22.99
N ILE A 244 -12.68 -6.10 -23.41
CA ILE A 244 -11.69 -5.24 -22.74
C ILE A 244 -12.17 -3.79 -22.73
N THR A 245 -12.65 -3.29 -23.88
CA THR A 245 -13.15 -1.92 -24.02
C THR A 245 -14.31 -1.66 -23.06
N GLN A 246 -15.26 -2.58 -22.97
CA GLN A 246 -16.38 -2.50 -22.02
C GLN A 246 -15.89 -2.41 -20.58
N LEU A 247 -15.01 -3.32 -20.16
CA LEU A 247 -14.50 -3.38 -18.78
C LEU A 247 -13.78 -2.08 -18.40
N ILE A 248 -12.83 -1.60 -19.21
CA ILE A 248 -12.08 -0.39 -18.87
C ILE A 248 -12.93 0.88 -18.91
N SER A 249 -13.98 0.93 -19.77
CA SER A 249 -14.89 2.07 -19.84
C SER A 249 -15.79 2.21 -18.58
N THR A 250 -15.94 1.15 -17.79
CA THR A 250 -16.70 1.16 -16.54
C THR A 250 -15.96 1.91 -15.43
N LEU A 251 -14.62 1.98 -15.51
CA LEU A 251 -13.79 2.59 -14.48
C LEU A 251 -13.77 4.11 -14.63
N THR A 252 -14.79 4.78 -14.12
CA THR A 252 -14.97 6.23 -14.12
C THR A 252 -15.31 6.74 -12.72
N PRO A 253 -15.21 8.04 -12.43
CA PRO A 253 -15.61 8.60 -11.15
C PRO A 253 -17.09 8.33 -10.79
N GLU A 254 -17.95 8.14 -11.79
CA GLU A 254 -19.38 7.84 -11.64
C GLU A 254 -19.65 6.35 -11.39
N PHE A 255 -18.61 5.48 -11.50
CA PHE A 255 -18.76 4.05 -11.23
C PHE A 255 -19.31 3.82 -9.83
N ASP A 256 -20.38 3.05 -9.74
CA ASP A 256 -20.98 2.62 -8.48
C ASP A 256 -21.33 1.13 -8.50
N CYS A 257 -21.40 0.52 -7.33
CA CYS A 257 -21.77 -0.86 -7.14
C CYS A 257 -22.35 -1.08 -5.76
N VAL A 258 -23.14 -2.13 -5.62
CA VAL A 258 -23.75 -2.55 -4.36
C VAL A 258 -23.28 -3.96 -4.00
N ILE A 259 -23.24 -4.27 -2.72
CA ILE A 259 -22.99 -5.64 -2.24
C ILE A 259 -24.28 -6.43 -2.40
N ASP A 260 -24.25 -7.50 -3.20
CA ASP A 260 -25.34 -8.48 -3.31
C ASP A 260 -24.81 -9.85 -2.91
N GLY A 261 -25.23 -10.33 -1.74
CA GLY A 261 -24.83 -11.64 -1.23
C GLY A 261 -25.56 -12.83 -1.87
N LEU A 262 -26.63 -12.59 -2.65
CA LEU A 262 -27.46 -13.65 -3.25
C LEU A 262 -27.10 -13.87 -4.72
N HIS A 263 -26.92 -12.80 -5.47
CA HIS A 263 -26.66 -12.84 -6.92
C HIS A 263 -25.55 -11.86 -7.33
N PRO A 264 -24.31 -12.02 -6.80
CA PRO A 264 -23.23 -11.08 -7.10
C PRO A 264 -22.76 -11.26 -8.56
N ASP A 265 -22.63 -10.14 -9.28
CA ASP A 265 -22.00 -10.10 -10.61
C ASP A 265 -20.49 -10.36 -10.53
N LEU A 266 -19.86 -9.93 -9.44
CA LEU A 266 -18.43 -10.13 -9.16
C LEU A 266 -18.26 -10.79 -7.79
N LYS A 267 -17.32 -11.75 -7.71
CA LYS A 267 -16.89 -12.34 -6.44
C LYS A 267 -15.42 -12.01 -6.25
N SER A 268 -15.12 -11.27 -5.22
CA SER A 268 -13.77 -10.86 -4.91
C SER A 268 -13.56 -10.76 -3.40
N GLY A 269 -12.32 -10.60 -2.99
CA GLY A 269 -11.94 -10.41 -1.59
C GLY A 269 -10.88 -9.33 -1.45
N VAL A 270 -10.60 -8.97 -0.23
CA VAL A 270 -9.55 -7.99 0.09
C VAL A 270 -8.95 -8.29 1.47
N LYS A 271 -7.65 -7.98 1.63
CA LYS A 271 -6.95 -8.10 2.92
C LYS A 271 -7.54 -7.10 3.92
N PHE A 272 -7.99 -7.57 5.08
CA PHE A 272 -8.43 -6.66 6.15
C PHE A 272 -7.24 -6.03 6.85
N ARG A 273 -7.16 -4.70 6.82
CA ARG A 273 -6.09 -3.92 7.48
C ARG A 273 -6.69 -3.02 8.55
N TYR A 274 -6.02 -2.97 9.69
CA TYR A 274 -6.35 -2.07 10.80
C TYR A 274 -5.09 -1.77 11.61
N ILE A 275 -5.17 -0.77 12.45
CA ILE A 275 -4.14 -0.45 13.44
C ILE A 275 -4.74 -0.46 14.84
N ASP A 276 -3.97 -0.92 15.81
CA ASP A 276 -4.26 -0.84 17.23
C ASP A 276 -2.97 -0.42 17.96
N PRO A 277 -2.61 0.88 17.86
CA PRO A 277 -1.33 1.36 18.33
C PRO A 277 -1.08 1.06 19.80
N LEU A 278 0.18 0.79 20.15
CA LEU A 278 0.65 0.84 21.52
C LEU A 278 0.69 2.29 22.00
N VAL A 279 0.21 2.51 23.21
CA VAL A 279 0.20 3.82 23.88
C VAL A 279 1.05 3.75 25.12
N ARG A 280 1.96 4.72 25.28
CA ARG A 280 2.75 4.88 26.51
C ARG A 280 1.85 5.40 27.62
N THR A 281 1.74 4.65 28.71
CA THR A 281 0.98 5.01 29.92
C THR A 281 1.89 4.96 31.14
N LYS A 282 1.37 5.38 32.29
CA LYS A 282 2.08 5.23 33.56
C LYS A 282 2.33 3.76 33.98
N ASN A 283 1.54 2.85 33.41
CA ASN A 283 1.60 1.41 33.72
C ASN A 283 2.27 0.61 32.56
N GLY A 284 3.03 1.27 31.68
CA GLY A 284 3.67 0.65 30.53
C GLY A 284 2.90 0.85 29.22
N LEU A 285 3.23 0.04 28.22
CA LEU A 285 2.61 0.09 26.90
C LEU A 285 1.29 -0.68 26.89
N ILE A 286 0.21 -0.01 26.49
CA ILE A 286 -1.14 -0.58 26.43
C ILE A 286 -1.75 -0.31 25.05
N ARG A 287 -2.48 -1.27 24.47
CA ARG A 287 -3.18 -1.11 23.20
C ARG A 287 -4.33 -0.11 23.31
N VAL A 288 -4.59 0.61 22.21
CA VAL A 288 -5.75 1.52 22.13
C VAL A 288 -7.06 0.78 22.40
N SER A 289 -7.25 -0.43 21.87
CA SER A 289 -8.43 -1.26 22.07
C SER A 289 -8.67 -1.63 23.56
N GLN A 290 -7.62 -1.73 24.34
CA GLN A 290 -7.71 -1.97 25.78
C GLN A 290 -8.03 -0.69 26.57
N LEU A 291 -7.50 0.46 26.13
CA LEU A 291 -7.81 1.78 26.72
C LEU A 291 -9.21 2.26 26.36
N TYR A 292 -9.72 1.87 25.21
CA TYR A 292 -11.03 2.23 24.67
C TYR A 292 -11.81 0.96 24.25
N PRO A 293 -12.44 0.26 25.21
CA PRO A 293 -13.10 -1.04 24.95
C PRO A 293 -14.18 -1.01 23.87
N ASP A 294 -14.84 0.14 23.68
CA ASP A 294 -15.83 0.32 22.60
C ASP A 294 -15.19 0.21 21.23
N PHE A 295 -14.00 0.79 21.06
CA PHE A 295 -13.20 0.64 19.84
C PHE A 295 -12.73 -0.81 19.66
N GLY A 296 -12.37 -1.50 20.75
CA GLY A 296 -12.02 -2.92 20.70
C GLY A 296 -13.17 -3.79 20.17
N ARG A 297 -14.42 -3.51 20.58
CA ARG A 297 -15.61 -4.18 20.04
C ARG A 297 -15.85 -3.85 18.57
N GLU A 298 -15.77 -2.57 18.20
CA GLU A 298 -15.89 -2.10 16.82
C GLU A 298 -14.90 -2.81 15.89
N LEU A 299 -13.63 -2.97 16.31
CA LEU A 299 -12.62 -3.71 15.55
C LEU A 299 -12.99 -5.17 15.30
N LEU A 300 -13.47 -5.87 16.34
CA LEU A 300 -13.88 -7.27 16.23
C LEU A 300 -15.09 -7.43 15.28
N GLU A 301 -16.10 -6.58 15.43
CA GLU A 301 -17.28 -6.59 14.56
C GLU A 301 -16.91 -6.34 13.08
N GLN A 302 -16.01 -5.40 12.80
CA GLN A 302 -15.56 -5.13 11.44
C GLN A 302 -14.74 -6.31 10.88
N LYS A 303 -13.87 -6.90 11.67
CA LYS A 303 -13.09 -8.06 11.27
C LYS A 303 -13.99 -9.24 10.89
N ASP A 304 -15.02 -9.53 11.69
CA ASP A 304 -15.98 -10.61 11.43
C ASP A 304 -16.78 -10.33 10.14
N LYS A 305 -17.24 -9.09 9.94
CA LYS A 305 -17.93 -8.68 8.71
C LYS A 305 -17.05 -8.90 7.47
N PHE A 306 -15.76 -8.52 7.51
CA PHE A 306 -14.84 -8.70 6.40
C PHE A 306 -14.58 -10.17 6.05
N HIS A 307 -14.60 -11.08 7.02
CA HIS A 307 -14.48 -12.52 6.76
C HIS A 307 -15.75 -13.12 6.13
N LEU A 308 -16.89 -12.46 6.29
CA LEU A 308 -18.19 -12.92 5.78
C LEU A 308 -18.61 -12.26 4.46
N GLN A 309 -17.97 -11.15 4.07
CA GLN A 309 -18.33 -10.43 2.85
C GLN A 309 -17.78 -11.15 1.62
N GLN A 310 -18.66 -11.71 0.82
CA GLN A 310 -18.45 -12.00 -0.60
C GLN A 310 -19.03 -10.81 -1.38
N PHE A 311 -18.20 -10.16 -2.15
CA PHE A 311 -18.59 -9.02 -3.00
C PHE A 311 -19.11 -9.50 -4.35
#